data_a9ecbd0decf2fde2858cb7da1ee78d5b
#
_entry.id   a9ecbd0decf2fde2858cb7da1ee78d5b
#
_cell.length_a   1.000
_cell.length_b   1.000
_cell.length_c   1.000
_cell.angle_alpha   90.00
_cell.angle_beta   90.00
_cell.angle_gamma   90.00
#
_symmetry.space_group_name_H-M   'P 1'
#
loop_
_entity.id
_entity.type
_entity.pdbx_description
1 polymer ?
#
loop_
_entity_poly.entity_id
_entity_poly.type
_entity_poly.pdbx_seq_one_letter_code
_entity_poly.pdbx_strand_id
1 'polypeptide(L)'
;MLRYAYFPGCVAQGACRELYQSTAVLTQALGIELIELKQAACCGSGTYKEDSQLLEDTVNARNIALAEALNLPLLTHCSTCQGVIGHVDERLKAAKDNEPEYFGRVNRLLQRENCSPYQGTTEVKHLLWALVADYGLETLATRVTRQLEGLNCAAFYGCYLLRAQDVLPYDNRFQPESLENIFRVVGANPIYYRGRTQCCGWPLSSYATEQSFQMAGTHLEEAIAAGADCLVTPCPLCHLTLDSRQPEVEKVIGRKLGLPVLHLPQLVALAVGIKPQELGLER
;
A
#
# COMPACT_ATOMS: atom_id res chain seq x y z
N MET A 1 -22.76 3.01 4.37
CA MET A 1 -21.58 2.65 5.16
C MET A 1 -20.65 1.85 4.27
N LEU A 2 -19.40 2.27 4.11
CA LEU A 2 -18.41 1.55 3.30
C LEU A 2 -17.95 0.30 4.05
N ARG A 3 -17.84 -0.82 3.32
CA ARG A 3 -17.45 -2.13 3.86
C ARG A 3 -16.46 -2.79 2.92
N TYR A 4 -15.41 -3.41 3.46
CA TYR A 4 -14.38 -4.09 2.68
C TYR A 4 -13.96 -5.41 3.31
N ALA A 5 -13.61 -6.38 2.46
CA ALA A 5 -12.83 -7.56 2.84
C ALA A 5 -11.38 -7.12 2.98
N TYR A 6 -10.86 -7.11 4.20
CA TYR A 6 -9.57 -6.50 4.50
C TYR A 6 -8.42 -7.51 4.46
N PHE A 7 -7.46 -7.21 3.58
CA PHE A 7 -6.20 -7.93 3.45
C PHE A 7 -5.06 -7.10 4.05
N PRO A 8 -4.64 -7.35 5.30
CA PRO A 8 -3.60 -6.56 5.96
C PRO A 8 -2.20 -6.79 5.37
N GLY A 9 -1.95 -7.99 4.84
CA GLY A 9 -0.61 -8.39 4.40
C GLY A 9 0.32 -8.75 5.55
N CYS A 10 1.37 -9.52 5.25
CA CYS A 10 2.26 -10.11 6.26
C CYS A 10 3.13 -9.07 6.99
N VAL A 11 3.53 -7.98 6.31
CA VAL A 11 4.44 -6.98 6.89
C VAL A 11 3.73 -6.14 7.95
N ALA A 12 2.48 -5.75 7.72
CA ALA A 12 1.69 -5.02 8.70
C ALA A 12 1.32 -5.88 9.94
N GLN A 13 1.19 -7.19 9.76
CA GLN A 13 0.99 -8.11 10.89
C GLN A 13 2.28 -8.41 11.65
N GLY A 14 3.44 -8.17 11.06
CA GLY A 14 4.76 -8.46 11.62
C GLY A 14 5.60 -7.23 11.93
N ALA A 15 6.34 -6.75 10.95
CA ALA A 15 7.38 -5.72 11.12
C ALA A 15 6.85 -4.27 11.20
N CYS A 16 5.64 -3.99 10.67
CA CYS A 16 5.01 -2.65 10.68
C CYS A 16 3.64 -2.70 11.36
N ARG A 17 3.59 -3.11 12.62
CA ARG A 17 2.33 -3.25 13.37
C ARG A 17 1.59 -1.93 13.54
N GLU A 18 2.31 -0.83 13.56
CA GLU A 18 1.78 0.53 13.60
C GLU A 18 0.91 0.84 12.36
N LEU A 19 1.24 0.28 11.21
CA LEU A 19 0.39 0.40 10.01
C LEU A 19 -0.96 -0.32 10.19
N TYR A 20 -0.94 -1.55 10.73
CA TYR A 20 -2.17 -2.29 11.02
C TYR A 20 -3.03 -1.53 12.03
N GLN A 21 -2.42 -1.10 13.13
CA GLN A 21 -3.09 -0.36 14.20
C GLN A 21 -3.68 0.96 13.70
N SER A 22 -2.88 1.78 13.02
CA SER A 22 -3.34 3.09 12.50
C SER A 22 -4.44 2.94 11.44
N THR A 23 -4.38 1.89 10.61
CA THR A 23 -5.47 1.59 9.66
C THR A 23 -6.77 1.24 10.39
N ALA A 24 -6.71 0.37 11.40
CA ALA A 24 -7.90 -0.04 12.15
C ALA A 24 -8.56 1.16 12.87
N VAL A 25 -7.77 1.98 13.56
CA VAL A 25 -8.26 3.15 14.30
C VAL A 25 -8.82 4.22 13.34
N LEU A 26 -8.12 4.49 12.23
CA LEU A 26 -8.59 5.44 11.21
C LEU A 26 -9.92 5.00 10.61
N THR A 27 -10.01 3.77 10.13
CA THR A 27 -11.23 3.28 9.45
C THR A 27 -12.41 3.25 10.39
N GLN A 28 -12.21 2.89 11.66
CA GLN A 28 -13.23 3.00 12.70
C GLN A 28 -13.71 4.45 12.89
N ALA A 29 -12.79 5.42 13.00
CA ALA A 29 -13.13 6.83 13.14
C ALA A 29 -13.88 7.39 11.93
N LEU A 30 -13.59 6.88 10.73
CA LEU A 30 -14.29 7.27 9.50
C LEU A 30 -15.61 6.53 9.26
N GLY A 31 -15.95 5.53 10.08
CA GLY A 31 -17.16 4.71 9.90
C GLY A 31 -17.05 3.73 8.72
N ILE A 32 -15.82 3.28 8.40
CA ILE A 32 -15.53 2.26 7.39
C ILE A 32 -15.38 0.91 8.10
N GLU A 33 -16.16 -0.09 7.70
CA GLU A 33 -16.10 -1.45 8.26
C GLU A 33 -15.08 -2.30 7.51
N LEU A 34 -14.11 -2.87 8.23
CA LEU A 34 -13.13 -3.81 7.71
C LEU A 34 -13.40 -5.21 8.23
N ILE A 35 -13.64 -6.16 7.33
CA ILE A 35 -13.79 -7.58 7.64
C ILE A 35 -12.49 -8.29 7.26
N GLU A 36 -11.65 -8.58 8.25
CA GLU A 36 -10.33 -9.16 8.02
C GLU A 36 -10.39 -10.56 7.44
N LEU A 37 -9.64 -10.78 6.37
CA LEU A 37 -9.45 -12.08 5.72
C LEU A 37 -8.41 -12.92 6.47
N LYS A 38 -8.78 -13.46 7.63
CA LYS A 38 -7.86 -14.22 8.51
C LYS A 38 -7.22 -15.45 7.87
N GLN A 39 -7.85 -15.98 6.81
CA GLN A 39 -7.35 -17.16 6.08
C GLN A 39 -6.50 -16.77 4.87
N ALA A 40 -6.32 -15.48 4.58
CA ALA A 40 -5.54 -15.04 3.45
C ALA A 40 -4.05 -15.40 3.60
N ALA A 41 -3.43 -15.80 2.50
CA ALA A 41 -2.00 -16.05 2.43
C ALA A 41 -1.23 -14.79 2.01
N CYS A 42 0.09 -14.74 2.26
CA CYS A 42 0.94 -13.68 1.76
C CYS A 42 0.81 -13.56 0.23
N CYS A 43 0.81 -12.33 -0.30
CA CYS A 43 0.75 -12.09 -1.76
C CYS A 43 2.04 -12.52 -2.49
N GLY A 44 3.13 -12.82 -1.77
CA GLY A 44 4.42 -13.21 -2.33
C GLY A 44 5.33 -12.07 -2.76
N SER A 45 4.89 -10.82 -2.66
CA SER A 45 5.69 -9.61 -3.04
C SER A 45 6.27 -9.66 -4.47
N GLY A 46 5.65 -10.45 -5.37
CA GLY A 46 6.12 -10.67 -6.73
C GLY A 46 7.22 -11.74 -6.87
N THR A 47 7.63 -12.41 -5.77
CA THR A 47 8.65 -13.46 -5.83
C THR A 47 8.09 -14.81 -6.30
N TYR A 48 6.80 -15.09 -6.04
CA TYR A 48 6.21 -16.36 -6.47
C TYR A 48 6.24 -16.57 -7.98
N LYS A 49 6.10 -15.52 -8.79
CA LYS A 49 6.16 -15.62 -10.25
C LYS A 49 7.55 -15.98 -10.78
N GLU A 50 8.62 -15.70 -10.01
CA GLU A 50 9.98 -16.07 -10.38
C GLU A 50 10.16 -17.57 -10.38
N ASP A 51 9.45 -18.28 -9.49
CA ASP A 51 9.40 -19.75 -9.46
C ASP A 51 8.30 -20.28 -10.40
N SER A 52 7.09 -19.73 -10.29
CA SER A 52 5.94 -20.18 -11.07
C SER A 52 4.82 -19.14 -11.10
N GLN A 53 4.45 -18.67 -12.29
CA GLN A 53 3.27 -17.83 -12.48
C GLN A 53 1.99 -18.51 -11.95
N LEU A 54 1.86 -19.83 -12.17
CA LEU A 54 0.72 -20.59 -11.66
C LEU A 54 0.63 -20.57 -10.13
N LEU A 55 1.76 -20.57 -9.42
CA LEU A 55 1.79 -20.44 -7.96
C LEU A 55 1.31 -19.06 -7.54
N GLU A 56 1.86 -17.99 -8.13
CA GLU A 56 1.43 -16.61 -7.84
C GLU A 56 -0.06 -16.44 -8.08
N ASP A 57 -0.55 -16.93 -9.23
CA ASP A 57 -1.95 -16.81 -9.62
C ASP A 57 -2.88 -17.59 -8.69
N THR A 58 -2.50 -18.82 -8.33
CA THR A 58 -3.34 -19.66 -7.46
C THR A 58 -3.43 -19.09 -6.05
N VAL A 59 -2.32 -18.66 -5.46
CA VAL A 59 -2.31 -18.10 -4.10
C VAL A 59 -3.11 -16.80 -4.04
N ASN A 60 -2.95 -15.92 -5.04
CA ASN A 60 -3.65 -14.63 -5.03
C ASN A 60 -5.11 -14.76 -5.50
N ALA A 61 -5.43 -15.68 -6.40
CA ALA A 61 -6.82 -16.04 -6.71
C ALA A 61 -7.58 -16.52 -5.46
N ARG A 62 -6.92 -17.30 -4.59
CA ARG A 62 -7.47 -17.71 -3.30
C ARG A 62 -7.77 -16.50 -2.40
N ASN A 63 -6.83 -15.54 -2.31
CA ASN A 63 -7.04 -14.34 -1.51
C ASN A 63 -8.24 -13.52 -2.03
N ILE A 64 -8.40 -13.40 -3.35
CA ILE A 64 -9.52 -12.71 -3.97
C ILE A 64 -10.83 -13.47 -3.75
N ALA A 65 -10.83 -14.80 -3.92
CA ALA A 65 -12.02 -15.64 -3.73
C ALA A 65 -12.57 -15.56 -2.28
N LEU A 66 -11.73 -15.32 -1.27
CA LEU A 66 -12.18 -15.06 0.10
C LEU A 66 -12.98 -13.74 0.20
N ALA A 67 -12.62 -12.70 -0.54
CA ALA A 67 -13.38 -11.46 -0.61
C ALA A 67 -14.67 -11.62 -1.42
N GLU A 68 -14.63 -12.38 -2.53
CA GLU A 68 -15.79 -12.73 -3.34
C GLU A 68 -16.85 -13.47 -2.50
N ALA A 69 -16.43 -14.40 -1.64
CA ALA A 69 -17.33 -15.13 -0.75
C ALA A 69 -18.08 -14.22 0.25
N LEU A 70 -17.51 -13.04 0.56
CA LEU A 70 -18.15 -12.01 1.38
C LEU A 70 -18.98 -11.02 0.55
N ASN A 71 -18.94 -11.08 -0.78
CA ASN A 71 -19.50 -10.08 -1.71
C ASN A 71 -19.00 -8.65 -1.39
N LEU A 72 -17.71 -8.50 -1.08
CA LEU A 72 -17.08 -7.23 -0.73
C LEU A 72 -15.83 -6.97 -1.59
N PRO A 73 -15.51 -5.69 -1.89
CA PRO A 73 -14.21 -5.35 -2.47
C PRO A 73 -13.09 -5.76 -1.52
N LEU A 74 -11.98 -6.27 -2.09
CA LEU A 74 -10.76 -6.56 -1.34
C LEU A 74 -9.99 -5.25 -1.13
N LEU A 75 -9.77 -4.87 0.12
CA LEU A 75 -8.99 -3.70 0.50
C LEU A 75 -7.65 -4.10 1.09
N THR A 76 -6.58 -3.48 0.61
CA THR A 76 -5.26 -3.55 1.25
C THR A 76 -4.68 -2.15 1.47
N HIS A 77 -3.77 -2.01 2.43
CA HIS A 77 -3.02 -0.77 2.69
C HIS A 77 -1.53 -0.90 2.30
N CYS A 78 -1.20 -1.90 1.54
CA CYS A 78 0.15 -2.17 1.06
C CYS A 78 0.21 -2.05 -0.46
N SER A 79 1.00 -1.10 -0.98
CA SER A 79 1.16 -0.90 -2.42
C SER A 79 1.67 -2.16 -3.14
N THR A 80 2.56 -2.93 -2.50
CA THR A 80 3.06 -4.19 -3.08
C THR A 80 1.96 -5.23 -3.16
N CYS A 81 1.13 -5.39 -2.10
CA CYS A 81 0.00 -6.31 -2.13
C CYS A 81 -1.03 -5.89 -3.18
N GLN A 82 -1.34 -4.58 -3.25
CA GLN A 82 -2.22 -4.04 -4.30
C GLN A 82 -1.71 -4.38 -5.70
N GLY A 83 -0.43 -4.12 -5.96
CA GLY A 83 0.15 -4.36 -7.28
C GLY A 83 0.17 -5.83 -7.66
N VAL A 84 0.54 -6.73 -6.73
CA VAL A 84 0.58 -8.17 -7.02
C VAL A 84 -0.82 -8.76 -7.17
N ILE A 85 -1.71 -8.53 -6.20
CA ILE A 85 -3.06 -9.09 -6.22
C ILE A 85 -3.87 -8.51 -7.38
N GLY A 86 -3.78 -7.18 -7.61
CA GLY A 86 -4.47 -6.53 -8.71
C GLY A 86 -4.00 -7.00 -10.08
N HIS A 87 -2.69 -7.21 -10.28
CA HIS A 87 -2.17 -7.75 -11.53
C HIS A 87 -2.61 -9.21 -11.77
N VAL A 88 -2.65 -10.03 -10.72
CA VAL A 88 -3.21 -11.39 -10.81
C VAL A 88 -4.70 -11.34 -11.19
N ASP A 89 -5.47 -10.44 -10.59
CA ASP A 89 -6.90 -10.25 -10.90
C ASP A 89 -7.11 -9.88 -12.37
N GLU A 90 -6.35 -8.90 -12.90
CA GLU A 90 -6.40 -8.51 -14.32
C GLU A 90 -6.05 -9.68 -15.24
N ARG A 91 -4.95 -10.39 -14.95
CA ARG A 91 -4.50 -11.55 -15.74
C ARG A 91 -5.52 -12.68 -15.76
N LEU A 92 -6.10 -13.02 -14.63
CA LEU A 92 -7.09 -14.09 -14.54
C LEU A 92 -8.42 -13.71 -15.15
N LYS A 93 -8.85 -12.45 -15.08
CA LYS A 93 -10.01 -11.93 -15.81
C LYS A 93 -9.80 -12.07 -17.32
N ALA A 94 -8.63 -11.71 -17.82
CA ALA A 94 -8.29 -11.89 -19.23
C ALA A 94 -8.19 -13.38 -19.61
N ALA A 95 -7.61 -14.23 -18.76
CA ALA A 95 -7.46 -15.66 -19.00
C ALA A 95 -8.80 -16.39 -19.03
N LYS A 96 -9.81 -15.90 -18.33
CA LYS A 96 -11.15 -16.48 -18.33
C LYS A 96 -11.73 -16.61 -19.75
N ASP A 97 -11.47 -15.60 -20.59
CA ASP A 97 -11.96 -15.55 -21.96
C ASP A 97 -10.93 -16.06 -22.99
N ASN A 98 -9.65 -15.78 -22.78
CA ASN A 98 -8.59 -16.02 -23.75
C ASN A 98 -7.83 -17.35 -23.52
N GLU A 99 -7.75 -17.82 -22.26
CA GLU A 99 -7.00 -19.02 -21.84
C GLU A 99 -7.84 -19.87 -20.86
N PRO A 100 -9.02 -20.39 -21.26
CA PRO A 100 -9.96 -21.05 -20.35
C PRO A 100 -9.37 -22.31 -19.68
N GLU A 101 -8.43 -23.01 -20.33
CA GLU A 101 -7.74 -24.16 -19.74
C GLU A 101 -6.84 -23.73 -18.56
N TYR A 102 -6.11 -22.63 -18.72
CA TYR A 102 -5.28 -22.06 -17.63
C TYR A 102 -6.15 -21.57 -16.47
N PHE A 103 -7.18 -20.80 -16.76
CA PHE A 103 -8.17 -20.37 -15.76
C PHE A 103 -8.78 -21.53 -15.01
N GLY A 104 -9.20 -22.59 -15.75
CA GLY A 104 -9.71 -23.82 -15.17
C GLY A 104 -8.67 -24.57 -14.32
N ARG A 105 -7.37 -24.50 -14.67
CA ARG A 105 -6.30 -25.12 -13.89
C ARG A 105 -6.13 -24.42 -12.54
N VAL A 106 -6.12 -23.09 -12.49
CA VAL A 106 -6.08 -22.31 -11.25
C VAL A 106 -7.25 -22.71 -10.33
N ASN A 107 -8.47 -22.72 -10.86
CA ASN A 107 -9.66 -23.07 -10.08
C ASN A 107 -9.68 -24.52 -9.59
N ARG A 108 -9.17 -25.49 -10.37
CA ARG A 108 -8.99 -26.87 -9.89
C ARG A 108 -8.03 -26.97 -8.72
N LEU A 109 -6.97 -26.15 -8.68
CA LEU A 109 -6.05 -26.10 -7.54
C LEU A 109 -6.74 -25.53 -6.29
N LEU A 110 -7.52 -24.47 -6.43
CA LEU A 110 -8.32 -23.91 -5.32
C LEU A 110 -9.29 -24.95 -4.76
N GLN A 111 -9.99 -25.69 -5.62
CA GLN A 111 -10.93 -26.73 -5.18
C GLN A 111 -10.25 -27.87 -4.43
N ARG A 112 -9.03 -28.28 -4.82
CA ARG A 112 -8.25 -29.31 -4.09
C ARG A 112 -7.93 -28.91 -2.65
N GLU A 113 -7.77 -27.59 -2.42
CA GLU A 113 -7.54 -27.01 -1.10
C GLU A 113 -8.85 -26.63 -0.37
N ASN A 114 -10.00 -27.11 -0.85
CA ASN A 114 -11.34 -26.79 -0.34
C ASN A 114 -11.63 -25.28 -0.30
N CYS A 115 -11.04 -24.52 -1.22
CA CYS A 115 -11.30 -23.10 -1.39
C CYS A 115 -12.39 -22.87 -2.46
N SER A 116 -13.16 -21.80 -2.29
CA SER A 116 -14.09 -21.35 -3.33
C SER A 116 -13.34 -21.02 -4.62
N PRO A 117 -13.94 -21.28 -5.78
CA PRO A 117 -13.32 -20.90 -7.05
C PRO A 117 -13.29 -19.38 -7.17
N TYR A 118 -12.21 -18.87 -7.77
CA TYR A 118 -12.10 -17.47 -8.17
C TYR A 118 -13.06 -17.20 -9.36
N GLN A 119 -13.80 -16.10 -9.31
CA GLN A 119 -14.80 -15.72 -10.30
C GLN A 119 -14.46 -14.42 -11.05
N GLY A 120 -13.62 -13.55 -10.49
CA GLY A 120 -13.29 -12.23 -11.01
C GLY A 120 -14.41 -11.20 -10.82
N THR A 121 -15.21 -11.36 -9.78
CA THR A 121 -16.41 -10.54 -9.52
C THR A 121 -16.18 -9.41 -8.53
N THR A 122 -15.05 -9.40 -7.82
CA THR A 122 -14.72 -8.34 -6.88
C THR A 122 -13.63 -7.41 -7.40
N GLU A 123 -13.49 -6.27 -6.77
CA GLU A 123 -12.45 -5.28 -7.03
C GLU A 123 -11.33 -5.42 -6.00
N VAL A 124 -10.08 -5.25 -6.44
CA VAL A 124 -8.91 -5.15 -5.56
C VAL A 124 -8.52 -3.69 -5.45
N LYS A 125 -8.59 -3.14 -4.24
CA LYS A 125 -8.44 -1.69 -4.00
C LYS A 125 -7.43 -1.38 -2.91
N HIS A 126 -6.63 -0.34 -3.12
CA HIS A 126 -5.74 0.20 -2.09
C HIS A 126 -6.48 1.20 -1.17
N LEU A 127 -6.10 1.25 0.12
CA LEU A 127 -6.67 2.20 1.09
C LEU A 127 -6.60 3.65 0.60
N LEU A 128 -5.52 4.06 -0.07
CA LEU A 128 -5.38 5.39 -0.66
C LEU A 128 -6.57 5.71 -1.58
N TRP A 129 -6.90 4.80 -2.48
CA TRP A 129 -7.98 5.00 -3.45
C TRP A 129 -9.37 4.85 -2.82
N ALA A 130 -9.50 4.01 -1.78
CA ALA A 130 -10.73 3.97 -0.99
C ALA A 130 -11.00 5.31 -0.28
N LEU A 131 -9.97 5.98 0.22
CA LEU A 131 -10.09 7.31 0.83
C LEU A 131 -10.40 8.40 -0.21
N VAL A 132 -9.75 8.36 -1.38
CA VAL A 132 -9.92 9.39 -2.42
C VAL A 132 -11.22 9.24 -3.18
N ALA A 133 -11.56 8.01 -3.62
CA ALA A 133 -12.65 7.75 -4.54
C ALA A 133 -13.95 7.31 -3.84
N ASP A 134 -13.88 6.37 -2.89
CA ASP A 134 -15.09 5.80 -2.28
C ASP A 134 -15.57 6.63 -1.10
N TYR A 135 -14.66 7.02 -0.21
CA TYR A 135 -14.98 7.90 0.92
C TYR A 135 -15.17 9.35 0.44
N GLY A 136 -14.32 9.77 -0.46
CA GLY A 136 -14.32 11.09 -1.08
C GLY A 136 -13.56 12.14 -0.28
N LEU A 137 -12.77 12.95 -0.97
CA LEU A 137 -11.94 14.00 -0.36
C LEU A 137 -12.77 15.06 0.36
N GLU A 138 -13.94 15.42 -0.18
CA GLU A 138 -14.84 16.38 0.46
C GLU A 138 -15.39 15.83 1.79
N THR A 139 -15.80 14.55 1.81
CA THR A 139 -16.25 13.88 3.03
C THR A 139 -15.12 13.80 4.05
N LEU A 140 -13.90 13.46 3.60
CA LEU A 140 -12.72 13.40 4.45
C LEU A 140 -12.43 14.79 5.07
N ALA A 141 -12.56 15.87 4.30
CA ALA A 141 -12.37 17.25 4.79
C ALA A 141 -13.30 17.56 5.98
N THR A 142 -14.55 17.07 5.96
CA THR A 142 -15.49 17.27 7.08
C THR A 142 -15.10 16.53 8.35
N ARG A 143 -14.22 15.53 8.24
CA ARG A 143 -13.73 14.72 9.37
C ARG A 143 -12.43 15.24 9.99
N VAL A 144 -11.76 16.16 9.31
CA VAL A 144 -10.54 16.79 9.80
C VAL A 144 -10.89 17.72 10.96
N THR A 145 -10.42 17.38 12.15
CA THR A 145 -10.59 18.17 13.38
C THR A 145 -9.34 18.96 13.75
N ARG A 146 -8.19 18.56 13.19
CA ARG A 146 -6.90 19.20 13.40
C ARG A 146 -6.19 19.38 12.06
N GLN A 147 -6.18 20.59 11.56
CA GLN A 147 -5.39 20.93 10.37
C GLN A 147 -3.88 20.81 10.68
N LEU A 148 -3.14 20.19 9.74
CA LEU A 148 -1.70 20.01 9.84
C LEU A 148 -0.95 21.17 9.18
N GLU A 149 -1.38 22.40 9.47
CA GLU A 149 -0.83 23.62 8.88
C GLU A 149 0.67 23.76 9.13
N GLY A 150 1.39 24.14 8.08
CA GLY A 150 2.84 24.32 8.12
C GLY A 150 3.65 23.04 8.00
N LEU A 151 3.02 21.85 8.03
CA LEU A 151 3.71 20.58 7.82
C LEU A 151 3.95 20.34 6.33
N ASN A 152 5.20 20.25 5.92
CA ASN A 152 5.62 19.97 4.55
C ASN A 152 5.75 18.45 4.35
N CYS A 153 4.82 17.84 3.61
CA CYS A 153 4.76 16.40 3.40
C CYS A 153 5.26 16.02 2.01
N ALA A 154 6.28 15.18 1.93
CA ALA A 154 6.74 14.58 0.69
C ALA A 154 6.02 13.24 0.45
N ALA A 155 5.37 13.07 -0.71
CA ALA A 155 4.74 11.81 -1.07
C ALA A 155 5.78 10.78 -1.52
N PHE A 156 5.61 9.51 -1.14
CA PHE A 156 6.38 8.41 -1.71
C PHE A 156 5.44 7.27 -2.11
N TYR A 157 5.02 7.26 -3.36
CA TYR A 157 4.11 6.23 -3.91
C TYR A 157 4.77 4.85 -4.03
N GLY A 158 6.07 4.84 -4.28
CA GLY A 158 6.78 3.63 -4.65
C GLY A 158 6.45 3.16 -6.07
N CYS A 159 6.80 1.93 -6.40
CA CYS A 159 6.66 1.40 -7.77
C CYS A 159 5.39 0.54 -7.96
N TYR A 160 5.07 -0.35 -7.02
CA TYR A 160 3.99 -1.33 -7.20
C TYR A 160 2.61 -0.71 -7.30
N LEU A 161 2.35 0.38 -6.56
CA LEU A 161 1.05 1.06 -6.61
C LEU A 161 0.75 1.63 -8.01
N LEU A 162 1.79 2.08 -8.72
CA LEU A 162 1.63 2.82 -9.97
C LEU A 162 1.87 1.98 -11.24
N ARG A 163 2.64 0.88 -11.14
CA ARG A 163 3.21 0.22 -12.33
C ARG A 163 2.80 -1.24 -12.50
N ALA A 164 2.27 -1.88 -11.47
CA ALA A 164 1.97 -3.30 -11.53
C ALA A 164 0.72 -3.63 -12.35
N GLN A 165 -0.22 -2.71 -12.44
CA GLN A 165 -1.44 -2.85 -13.23
C GLN A 165 -1.35 -2.05 -14.53
N ASP A 166 -1.97 -2.56 -15.61
CA ASP A 166 -2.00 -1.87 -16.90
C ASP A 166 -2.91 -0.64 -16.86
N VAL A 167 -4.00 -0.73 -16.13
CA VAL A 167 -4.95 0.37 -15.92
C VAL A 167 -4.92 0.82 -14.47
N LEU A 168 -4.74 2.11 -14.25
CA LEU A 168 -4.81 2.74 -12.94
C LEU A 168 -6.03 3.68 -12.90
N PRO A 169 -7.20 3.21 -12.46
CA PRO A 169 -8.46 3.94 -12.64
C PRO A 169 -8.59 5.20 -11.76
N TYR A 170 -7.79 5.32 -10.70
CA TYR A 170 -7.94 6.35 -9.68
C TYR A 170 -6.85 7.42 -9.69
N ASP A 171 -5.79 7.24 -10.49
CA ASP A 171 -4.66 8.16 -10.52
C ASP A 171 -3.90 8.07 -11.85
N ASN A 172 -3.00 9.03 -12.10
CA ASN A 172 -2.10 8.98 -13.24
C ASN A 172 -0.77 8.32 -12.84
N ARG A 173 -0.39 7.22 -13.50
CA ARG A 173 0.85 6.49 -13.16
C ARG A 173 2.14 7.31 -13.29
N PHE A 174 2.15 8.34 -14.13
CA PHE A 174 3.32 9.17 -14.38
C PHE A 174 3.33 10.46 -13.56
N GLN A 175 2.13 10.96 -13.23
CA GLN A 175 1.93 12.18 -12.44
C GLN A 175 0.79 11.94 -11.44
N PRO A 176 1.00 11.06 -10.44
CA PRO A 176 -0.01 10.79 -9.43
C PRO A 176 -0.18 11.99 -8.51
N GLU A 177 -1.42 12.23 -8.06
CA GLU A 177 -1.80 13.33 -7.17
C GLU A 177 -2.65 12.86 -5.96
N SER A 178 -2.95 11.57 -5.86
CA SER A 178 -3.83 11.05 -4.81
C SER A 178 -3.31 11.33 -3.39
N LEU A 179 -2.00 11.15 -3.14
CA LEU A 179 -1.40 11.46 -1.83
C LEU A 179 -1.38 12.96 -1.58
N GLU A 180 -0.96 13.76 -2.57
CA GLU A 180 -0.90 15.22 -2.47
C GLU A 180 -2.29 15.83 -2.26
N ASN A 181 -3.33 15.25 -2.86
CA ASN A 181 -4.71 15.66 -2.63
C ASN A 181 -5.14 15.38 -1.19
N ILE A 182 -4.76 14.23 -0.60
CA ILE A 182 -4.99 13.97 0.83
C ILE A 182 -4.22 14.96 1.68
N PHE A 183 -2.95 15.28 1.36
CA PHE A 183 -2.17 16.26 2.13
C PHE A 183 -2.86 17.62 2.17
N ARG A 184 -3.36 18.10 1.03
CA ARG A 184 -4.13 19.36 0.97
C ARG A 184 -5.39 19.30 1.83
N VAL A 185 -6.12 18.18 1.79
CA VAL A 185 -7.35 17.99 2.58
C VAL A 185 -7.08 18.02 4.08
N VAL A 186 -5.96 17.44 4.52
CA VAL A 186 -5.59 17.44 5.95
C VAL A 186 -4.84 18.71 6.37
N GLY A 187 -4.66 19.70 5.47
CA GLY A 187 -4.03 20.99 5.74
C GLY A 187 -2.50 20.97 5.69
N ALA A 188 -1.89 19.90 5.20
CA ALA A 188 -0.45 19.82 5.00
C ALA A 188 -0.05 20.34 3.60
N ASN A 189 1.20 20.81 3.47
CA ASN A 189 1.76 21.28 2.20
C ASN A 189 2.41 20.13 1.44
N PRO A 190 1.97 19.79 0.21
CA PRO A 190 2.62 18.76 -0.59
C PRO A 190 3.96 19.26 -1.13
N ILE A 191 5.01 18.46 -0.94
CA ILE A 191 6.35 18.70 -1.47
C ILE A 191 6.59 17.75 -2.65
N TYR A 192 6.97 18.33 -3.79
CA TYR A 192 7.25 17.60 -5.01
C TYR A 192 8.75 17.42 -5.20
N TYR A 193 9.16 16.17 -5.46
CA TYR A 193 10.55 15.81 -5.75
C TYR A 193 10.56 14.62 -6.71
N ARG A 194 11.70 14.37 -7.35
CA ARG A 194 11.81 13.37 -8.43
C ARG A 194 11.58 11.94 -7.95
N GLY A 195 12.09 11.59 -6.75
CA GLY A 195 12.07 10.23 -6.23
C GLY A 195 10.70 9.68 -5.86
N ARG A 196 9.67 10.53 -5.76
CA ARG A 196 8.35 10.18 -5.21
C ARG A 196 7.64 8.99 -5.89
N THR A 197 7.95 8.69 -7.15
CA THR A 197 7.36 7.60 -7.94
C THR A 197 8.38 6.49 -8.28
N GLN A 198 9.56 6.53 -7.66
CA GLN A 198 10.63 5.57 -7.91
C GLN A 198 10.56 4.38 -6.96
N CYS A 199 11.43 3.38 -7.18
CA CYS A 199 11.55 2.23 -6.28
C CYS A 199 12.32 2.60 -5.03
N CYS A 200 11.83 2.19 -3.85
CA CYS A 200 12.53 2.39 -2.57
C CYS A 200 13.81 1.54 -2.39
N GLY A 201 14.07 0.60 -3.29
CA GLY A 201 15.18 -0.32 -3.21
C GLY A 201 14.86 -1.65 -2.49
N TRP A 202 13.69 -1.81 -1.86
CA TRP A 202 13.34 -3.03 -1.11
C TRP A 202 13.66 -4.35 -1.83
N PRO A 203 13.34 -4.55 -3.12
CA PRO A 203 13.64 -5.80 -3.81
C PRO A 203 15.12 -6.16 -3.84
N LEU A 204 16.01 -5.17 -3.75
CA LEU A 204 17.46 -5.37 -3.74
C LEU A 204 18.02 -5.70 -2.34
N SER A 205 17.23 -5.50 -1.29
CA SER A 205 17.71 -5.53 0.10
C SER A 205 18.31 -6.88 0.54
N SER A 206 17.96 -7.99 -0.13
CA SER A 206 18.46 -9.34 0.18
C SER A 206 19.71 -9.75 -0.56
N TYR A 207 20.02 -9.14 -1.73
CA TYR A 207 21.15 -9.57 -2.57
C TYR A 207 22.05 -8.41 -3.06
N ALA A 208 21.60 -7.17 -2.96
CA ALA A 208 22.35 -5.96 -3.32
C ALA A 208 22.04 -4.85 -2.30
N THR A 209 22.34 -5.13 -1.02
CA THR A 209 21.94 -4.29 0.12
C THR A 209 22.46 -2.86 0.05
N GLU A 210 23.73 -2.70 -0.37
CA GLU A 210 24.33 -1.36 -0.49
C GLU A 210 23.62 -0.53 -1.55
N GLN A 211 23.30 -1.10 -2.71
CA GLN A 211 22.56 -0.44 -3.78
C GLN A 211 21.14 -0.09 -3.33
N SER A 212 20.49 -0.99 -2.57
CA SER A 212 19.18 -0.72 -1.94
C SER A 212 19.23 0.51 -1.05
N PHE A 213 20.25 0.62 -0.19
CA PHE A 213 20.42 1.75 0.71
C PHE A 213 20.84 3.03 0.00
N GLN A 214 21.63 2.95 -1.06
CA GLN A 214 21.95 4.09 -1.92
C GLN A 214 20.67 4.68 -2.58
N MET A 215 19.79 3.82 -3.10
CA MET A 215 18.51 4.24 -3.65
C MET A 215 17.64 4.94 -2.59
N ALA A 216 17.49 4.34 -1.42
CA ALA A 216 16.73 4.92 -0.32
C ALA A 216 17.30 6.28 0.11
N GLY A 217 18.62 6.35 0.28
CA GLY A 217 19.33 7.60 0.63
C GLY A 217 19.07 8.72 -0.38
N THR A 218 19.19 8.42 -1.67
CA THR A 218 18.90 9.40 -2.72
C THR A 218 17.51 10.00 -2.59
N HIS A 219 16.48 9.17 -2.35
CA HIS A 219 15.10 9.66 -2.23
C HIS A 219 14.87 10.50 -0.98
N LEU A 220 15.48 10.10 0.14
CA LEU A 220 15.40 10.88 1.38
C LEU A 220 16.11 12.23 1.24
N GLU A 221 17.31 12.23 0.63
CA GLU A 221 18.07 13.46 0.35
C GLU A 221 17.30 14.42 -0.56
N GLU A 222 16.68 13.91 -1.64
CA GLU A 222 15.87 14.73 -2.54
C GLU A 222 14.67 15.34 -1.81
N ALA A 223 13.98 14.58 -0.96
CA ALA A 223 12.85 15.08 -0.18
C ALA A 223 13.28 16.16 0.83
N ILE A 224 14.39 15.95 1.56
CA ILE A 224 14.98 16.93 2.47
C ILE A 224 15.38 18.21 1.72
N ALA A 225 16.07 18.06 0.59
CA ALA A 225 16.49 19.21 -0.21
C ALA A 225 15.31 20.01 -0.78
N ALA A 226 14.18 19.36 -1.00
CA ALA A 226 12.93 20.01 -1.41
C ALA A 226 12.16 20.67 -0.24
N GLY A 227 12.64 20.54 1.01
CA GLY A 227 12.06 21.18 2.19
C GLY A 227 10.98 20.36 2.90
N ALA A 228 11.00 19.03 2.75
CA ALA A 228 10.07 18.16 3.46
C ALA A 228 10.38 18.04 4.96
N ASP A 229 9.36 18.13 5.80
CA ASP A 229 9.43 17.86 7.25
C ASP A 229 9.22 16.37 7.54
N CYS A 230 8.48 15.68 6.67
CA CYS A 230 8.29 14.24 6.71
C CYS A 230 8.01 13.67 5.31
N LEU A 231 8.20 12.36 5.19
CA LEU A 231 7.79 11.59 4.02
C LEU A 231 6.57 10.74 4.37
N VAL A 232 5.63 10.57 3.44
CA VAL A 232 4.44 9.73 3.65
C VAL A 232 4.35 8.67 2.57
N THR A 233 4.24 7.41 2.99
CA THR A 233 4.14 6.28 2.06
C THR A 233 2.93 5.39 2.33
N PRO A 234 2.26 4.86 1.28
CA PRO A 234 1.18 3.89 1.39
C PRO A 234 1.68 2.44 1.34
N CYS A 235 2.97 2.19 1.59
CA CYS A 235 3.56 0.85 1.48
C CYS A 235 4.47 0.52 2.67
N PRO A 236 4.20 -0.58 3.41
CA PRO A 236 5.05 -0.96 4.55
C PRO A 236 6.48 -1.36 4.13
N LEU A 237 6.69 -1.92 2.93
CA LEU A 237 8.03 -2.26 2.47
C LEU A 237 8.85 -0.99 2.17
N CYS A 238 8.22 0.05 1.61
CA CYS A 238 8.86 1.34 1.43
C CYS A 238 9.18 1.99 2.80
N HIS A 239 8.25 1.91 3.75
CA HIS A 239 8.47 2.41 5.11
C HIS A 239 9.65 1.70 5.77
N LEU A 240 9.73 0.37 5.72
CA LEU A 240 10.87 -0.37 6.28
C LEU A 240 12.21 0.10 5.71
N THR A 241 12.27 0.37 4.40
CA THR A 241 13.53 0.78 3.76
C THR A 241 13.88 2.23 4.08
N LEU A 242 12.88 3.14 4.06
CA LEU A 242 13.09 4.58 4.17
C LEU A 242 13.11 5.09 5.62
N ASP A 243 12.42 4.41 6.54
CA ASP A 243 12.35 4.78 7.96
C ASP A 243 13.19 3.85 8.83
N SER A 244 12.77 2.59 8.96
CA SER A 244 13.34 1.68 9.94
C SER A 244 14.82 1.37 9.69
N ARG A 245 15.27 1.42 8.43
CA ARG A 245 16.66 1.21 8.03
C ARG A 245 17.42 2.51 7.74
N GLN A 246 16.87 3.66 8.11
CA GLN A 246 17.52 4.95 7.90
C GLN A 246 18.92 5.02 8.55
N PRO A 247 19.18 4.45 9.76
CA PRO A 247 20.53 4.42 10.34
C PRO A 247 21.55 3.64 9.49
N GLU A 248 21.16 2.59 8.79
CA GLU A 248 22.02 1.83 7.88
C GLU A 248 22.20 2.57 6.55
N VAL A 249 21.16 3.20 6.04
CA VAL A 249 21.21 4.08 4.87
C VAL A 249 22.21 5.22 5.10
N GLU A 250 22.14 5.91 6.24
CA GLU A 250 23.05 6.98 6.63
C GLU A 250 24.51 6.56 6.62
N LYS A 251 24.81 5.32 7.05
CA LYS A 251 26.19 4.78 7.00
C LYS A 251 26.68 4.62 5.58
N VAL A 252 25.83 4.16 4.66
CA VAL A 252 26.18 3.94 3.26
C VAL A 252 26.42 5.26 2.51
N ILE A 253 25.55 6.24 2.73
CA ILE A 253 25.67 7.55 2.06
C ILE A 253 26.64 8.52 2.78
N GLY A 254 27.08 8.18 3.99
CA GLY A 254 28.08 8.95 4.75
C GLY A 254 27.54 10.23 5.41
N ARG A 255 26.22 10.36 5.60
CA ARG A 255 25.60 11.53 6.24
C ARG A 255 24.29 11.22 6.96
N LYS A 256 23.94 12.11 7.91
CA LYS A 256 22.69 12.05 8.65
C LYS A 256 21.52 12.58 7.83
N LEU A 257 20.39 11.93 7.96
CA LEU A 257 19.13 12.28 7.30
C LEU A 257 18.08 12.73 8.31
N GLY A 258 17.67 11.83 9.20
CA GLY A 258 16.73 12.12 10.27
C GLY A 258 15.34 12.57 9.77
N LEU A 259 14.92 12.16 8.56
CA LEU A 259 13.61 12.50 7.99
C LEU A 259 12.58 11.47 8.47
N PRO A 260 11.57 11.84 9.27
CA PRO A 260 10.51 10.92 9.66
C PRO A 260 9.73 10.41 8.44
N VAL A 261 9.39 9.13 8.43
CA VAL A 261 8.55 8.52 7.38
C VAL A 261 7.28 7.98 8.01
N LEU A 262 6.14 8.52 7.61
CA LEU A 262 4.83 8.12 8.13
C LEU A 262 4.13 7.15 7.16
N HIS A 263 3.34 6.25 7.71
CA HIS A 263 2.31 5.57 6.94
C HIS A 263 1.14 6.51 6.62
N LEU A 264 0.55 6.38 5.45
CA LEU A 264 -0.63 7.16 5.05
C LEU A 264 -1.75 7.20 6.13
N PRO A 265 -2.18 6.07 6.73
CA PRO A 265 -3.22 6.12 7.75
C PRO A 265 -2.80 6.86 9.02
N GLN A 266 -1.51 6.91 9.37
CA GLN A 266 -1.04 7.71 10.51
C GLN A 266 -1.25 9.20 10.27
N LEU A 267 -0.86 9.72 9.10
CA LEU A 267 -1.04 11.15 8.76
C LEU A 267 -2.53 11.53 8.80
N VAL A 268 -3.37 10.76 8.13
CA VAL A 268 -4.81 11.04 8.06
C VAL A 268 -5.45 10.96 9.46
N ALA A 269 -5.07 9.96 10.25
CA ALA A 269 -5.59 9.77 11.60
C ALA A 269 -5.22 10.92 12.55
N LEU A 270 -4.00 11.46 12.45
CA LEU A 270 -3.60 12.67 13.19
C LEU A 270 -4.51 13.85 12.88
N ALA A 271 -4.85 14.06 11.61
CA ALA A 271 -5.73 15.14 11.17
C ALA A 271 -7.18 14.93 11.61
N VAL A 272 -7.64 13.69 11.70
CA VAL A 272 -8.97 13.32 12.23
C VAL A 272 -9.04 13.48 13.76
N GLY A 273 -7.89 13.72 14.44
CA GLY A 273 -7.82 14.00 15.87
C GLY A 273 -7.45 12.79 16.73
N ILE A 274 -6.99 11.70 16.14
CA ILE A 274 -6.51 10.53 16.86
C ILE A 274 -5.12 10.84 17.47
N LYS A 275 -4.89 10.38 18.69
CA LYS A 275 -3.65 10.67 19.41
C LYS A 275 -2.47 9.88 18.82
N PRO A 276 -1.24 10.45 18.81
CA PRO A 276 -0.03 9.78 18.31
C PRO A 276 0.22 8.40 18.93
N GLN A 277 -0.07 8.25 20.23
CA GLN A 277 0.07 6.99 20.97
C GLN A 277 -0.72 5.83 20.36
N GLU A 278 -1.95 6.14 19.92
CA GLU A 278 -2.85 5.16 19.30
C GLU A 278 -2.40 4.77 17.87
N LEU A 279 -1.45 5.52 17.32
CA LEU A 279 -0.92 5.34 15.96
C LEU A 279 0.48 4.71 15.93
N GLY A 280 1.05 4.40 17.10
CA GLY A 280 2.41 3.88 17.19
C GLY A 280 3.50 4.91 16.86
N LEU A 281 3.22 6.21 17.05
CA LEU A 281 4.15 7.30 16.76
C LEU A 281 5.02 7.71 17.97
N GLU A 282 4.87 7.06 19.11
CA GLU A 282 5.74 7.25 20.26
C GLU A 282 6.96 6.34 20.17
N ARG A 283 8.06 6.87 19.68
CA ARG A 283 9.40 6.28 19.77
C ARG A 283 10.42 7.37 20.08
#